data_3ab927610be6b9a6467688381a94be0f
#
_entry.id   3ab927610be6b9a6467688381a94be0f
#
_cell.length_a   1.000
_cell.length_b   1.000
_cell.length_c   1.000
_cell.angle_alpha   90.00
_cell.angle_beta   90.00
_cell.angle_gamma   90.00
#
_symmetry.space_group_name_H-M   'P 1'
#
loop_
_entity.id
_entity.type
_entity.pdbx_description
1 polymer ?
#
loop_
_entity_poly.entity_id
_entity_poly.type
_entity_poly.pdbx_seq_one_letter_code
_entity_poly.pdbx_strand_id
1 'polypeptide(L)'
;MKYSLPLTFICLSLFTPRICIQGNQFNLEVSRSDKLSLPGFENLTAGYNKFLRPNFGGEPVQIALTLDIASISSISESNMDYTATIYLRQRWTDQRLVFEGNKSFTLDARLVEFLWVPDTYIVESKKSFLHEVTVGNRLIRLFSNGTVLYALRITTTVACNMDLSKYPMDTQTCKLQLESWGYDGNDVEFSWLRGNDSVRGLENLRLAQYTIQRYFTLVTSSRQETGNYTRLVLQFELRRNVLYFILETYVPSTFLVVLSWVSFWISLDSVPARTCIGDGKGSRRSQYY
;
A
#
# COMPACT_ATOMS: atom_id res chain seq x y z
N MET A 1 -27.48 50.50 -34.63
CA MET A 1 -26.72 50.56 -35.89
C MET A 1 -26.02 49.24 -36.08
N LYS A 2 -26.44 48.49 -37.12
CA LYS A 2 -25.89 47.18 -37.51
C LYS A 2 -24.65 47.43 -38.37
N TYR A 3 -23.55 46.71 -38.11
CA TYR A 3 -22.58 46.42 -39.16
C TYR A 3 -22.18 44.94 -39.06
N SER A 4 -22.61 44.23 -40.10
CA SER A 4 -22.21 42.90 -40.49
C SER A 4 -21.02 43.00 -41.43
N LEU A 5 -19.94 42.22 -41.20
CA LEU A 5 -18.89 42.00 -42.18
C LEU A 5 -18.91 40.51 -42.62
N PRO A 6 -18.85 40.23 -43.93
CA PRO A 6 -18.83 38.86 -44.41
C PRO A 6 -17.44 38.28 -44.47
N LEU A 7 -17.30 37.06 -44.00
CA LEU A 7 -16.11 36.22 -44.21
C LEU A 7 -16.09 35.71 -45.64
N THR A 8 -15.10 36.14 -46.40
CA THR A 8 -14.79 35.62 -47.74
C THR A 8 -14.05 34.27 -47.60
N PHE A 9 -14.69 33.23 -48.13
CA PHE A 9 -14.06 31.92 -48.35
C PHE A 9 -13.08 32.02 -49.51
N ILE A 10 -11.81 31.77 -49.28
CA ILE A 10 -10.82 31.51 -50.33
C ILE A 10 -10.78 29.99 -50.56
N CYS A 11 -11.31 29.57 -51.69
CA CYS A 11 -11.25 28.20 -52.16
C CYS A 11 -9.95 28.01 -52.94
N LEU A 12 -8.96 27.31 -52.39
CA LEU A 12 -7.79 26.82 -53.12
C LEU A 12 -8.11 25.41 -53.63
N SER A 13 -8.39 25.30 -54.93
CA SER A 13 -8.51 24.06 -55.65
C SER A 13 -7.13 23.55 -56.07
N LEU A 14 -6.67 22.42 -55.51
CA LEU A 14 -5.68 21.55 -56.15
C LEU A 14 -5.97 20.07 -55.80
N PHE A 15 -6.35 19.36 -56.82
CA PHE A 15 -6.25 17.91 -57.08
C PHE A 15 -6.14 16.94 -55.88
N THR A 16 -7.27 16.32 -55.48
CA THR A 16 -7.30 14.97 -54.94
C THR A 16 -8.66 14.33 -55.23
N PRO A 17 -8.73 13.00 -55.54
CA PRO A 17 -9.96 12.35 -55.97
C PRO A 17 -10.97 12.28 -54.79
N ARG A 18 -12.23 12.59 -55.14
CA ARG A 18 -13.38 12.44 -54.24
C ARG A 18 -13.56 10.98 -53.88
N ILE A 19 -13.16 10.60 -52.68
CA ILE A 19 -13.67 9.40 -52.03
C ILE A 19 -14.97 9.82 -51.34
N CYS A 20 -16.12 9.46 -51.93
CA CYS A 20 -17.39 9.49 -51.21
C CYS A 20 -17.33 8.42 -50.13
N ILE A 21 -17.02 8.81 -48.89
CA ILE A 21 -17.26 7.95 -47.73
C ILE A 21 -18.76 8.07 -47.46
N GLN A 22 -19.49 7.06 -47.88
CA GLN A 22 -20.85 6.81 -47.41
C GLN A 22 -20.76 6.64 -45.90
N GLY A 23 -21.38 7.56 -45.15
CA GLY A 23 -21.50 7.49 -43.71
C GLY A 23 -22.35 6.28 -43.32
N ASN A 24 -21.73 5.12 -43.21
CA ASN A 24 -22.28 4.07 -42.37
C ASN A 24 -22.29 4.60 -40.94
N GLN A 25 -23.48 4.88 -40.45
CA GLN A 25 -23.71 4.96 -39.02
C GLN A 25 -23.20 3.63 -38.41
N PHE A 26 -21.98 3.64 -37.88
CA PHE A 26 -21.55 2.63 -36.95
C PHE A 26 -22.41 2.85 -35.72
N ASN A 27 -23.55 2.17 -35.67
CA ASN A 27 -24.18 1.84 -34.42
C ASN A 27 -23.14 0.99 -33.66
N LEU A 28 -22.35 1.62 -32.81
CA LEU A 28 -21.66 0.99 -31.70
C LEU A 28 -22.77 0.50 -30.75
N GLU A 29 -23.45 -0.59 -31.15
CA GLU A 29 -23.97 -1.50 -30.17
C GLU A 29 -22.75 -1.99 -29.41
N VAL A 30 -22.46 -1.30 -28.31
CA VAL A 30 -21.61 -1.83 -27.23
C VAL A 30 -22.27 -3.16 -26.87
N SER A 31 -21.75 -4.22 -27.47
CA SER A 31 -22.13 -5.58 -27.14
C SER A 31 -21.92 -5.79 -25.67
N ARG A 32 -23.00 -5.69 -24.93
CA ARG A 32 -23.12 -5.90 -23.47
C ARG A 32 -23.04 -7.38 -23.14
N SER A 33 -22.18 -8.14 -23.81
CA SER A 33 -22.09 -9.59 -23.65
C SER A 33 -20.67 -10.13 -23.62
N ASP A 34 -19.74 -9.46 -22.94
CA ASP A 34 -18.69 -10.21 -22.29
C ASP A 34 -19.18 -10.68 -20.90
N LYS A 35 -20.34 -11.32 -20.90
CA LYS A 35 -20.70 -12.24 -19.81
C LYS A 35 -19.71 -13.38 -19.90
N LEU A 36 -18.69 -13.32 -19.03
CA LEU A 36 -17.78 -14.43 -18.81
C LEU A 36 -18.65 -15.60 -18.35
N SER A 37 -19.15 -16.38 -19.31
CA SER A 37 -20.01 -17.54 -19.06
C SER A 37 -19.13 -18.63 -18.46
N LEU A 38 -19.12 -18.71 -17.13
CA LEU A 38 -18.55 -19.82 -16.37
C LEU A 38 -19.73 -20.71 -15.97
N PRO A 39 -19.89 -21.89 -16.62
CA PRO A 39 -20.94 -22.83 -16.25
C PRO A 39 -20.87 -23.14 -14.76
N GLY A 40 -21.92 -22.88 -14.02
CA GLY A 40 -22.00 -23.02 -12.57
C GLY A 40 -21.86 -21.72 -11.77
N PHE A 41 -21.03 -20.76 -12.17
CA PHE A 41 -20.91 -19.47 -11.48
C PHE A 41 -22.12 -18.57 -11.73
N GLU A 42 -22.68 -18.58 -12.94
CA GLU A 42 -23.89 -17.83 -13.27
C GLU A 42 -25.10 -18.29 -12.45
N ASN A 43 -25.23 -19.62 -12.25
CA ASN A 43 -26.28 -20.17 -11.39
C ASN A 43 -26.08 -19.78 -9.92
N LEU A 44 -24.83 -19.74 -9.46
CA LEU A 44 -24.47 -19.37 -8.09
C LEU A 44 -24.72 -17.88 -7.81
N THR A 45 -24.56 -17.03 -8.81
CA THR A 45 -24.77 -15.58 -8.70
C THR A 45 -26.16 -15.13 -9.17
N ALA A 46 -27.01 -16.05 -9.58
CA ALA A 46 -28.40 -15.74 -9.96
C ALA A 46 -29.16 -15.18 -8.73
N GLY A 47 -29.55 -13.89 -8.84
CA GLY A 47 -30.20 -13.19 -7.71
C GLY A 47 -29.27 -12.68 -6.61
N TYR A 48 -27.95 -12.88 -6.73
CA TYR A 48 -26.97 -12.37 -5.77
C TYR A 48 -26.83 -10.85 -5.88
N ASN A 49 -27.04 -10.16 -4.77
CA ASN A 49 -26.84 -8.71 -4.69
C ASN A 49 -25.51 -8.41 -4.00
N LYS A 50 -24.52 -7.92 -4.79
CA LYS A 50 -23.18 -7.57 -4.30
C LYS A 50 -23.16 -6.33 -3.42
N PHE A 51 -24.19 -5.48 -3.45
CA PHE A 51 -24.25 -4.25 -2.68
C PHE A 51 -24.73 -4.47 -1.24
N LEU A 52 -25.29 -5.64 -0.96
CA LEU A 52 -25.72 -6.02 0.37
C LEU A 52 -24.70 -6.97 1.00
N ARG A 53 -24.30 -6.66 2.23
CA ARG A 53 -23.43 -7.56 3.01
C ARG A 53 -24.11 -8.91 3.25
N PRO A 54 -23.36 -9.98 3.46
CA PRO A 54 -23.91 -11.22 4.00
C PRO A 54 -24.69 -10.96 5.29
N ASN A 55 -25.74 -11.71 5.54
CA ASN A 55 -26.62 -11.58 6.72
C ASN A 55 -27.15 -10.16 6.94
N PHE A 56 -27.50 -9.45 5.85
CA PHE A 56 -28.04 -8.10 5.96
C PHE A 56 -29.26 -8.05 6.87
N GLY A 57 -29.24 -7.13 7.86
CA GLY A 57 -30.28 -7.03 8.87
C GLY A 57 -30.17 -8.03 10.03
N GLY A 58 -29.17 -8.91 10.02
CA GLY A 58 -28.85 -9.87 11.09
C GLY A 58 -27.50 -9.57 11.74
N GLU A 59 -26.86 -10.60 12.29
CA GLU A 59 -25.59 -10.53 12.99
C GLU A 59 -24.46 -9.98 12.11
N PRO A 60 -23.41 -9.38 12.73
CA PRO A 60 -22.26 -8.87 12.01
C PRO A 60 -21.51 -9.99 11.26
N VAL A 61 -20.97 -9.63 10.11
CA VAL A 61 -20.13 -10.53 9.32
C VAL A 61 -18.77 -10.65 9.99
N GLN A 62 -18.42 -11.87 10.40
CA GLN A 62 -17.11 -12.17 10.97
C GLN A 62 -16.07 -12.30 9.85
N ILE A 63 -15.07 -11.41 9.85
CA ILE A 63 -14.00 -11.42 8.87
C ILE A 63 -12.68 -11.73 9.57
N ALA A 64 -12.11 -12.89 9.25
CA ALA A 64 -10.83 -13.32 9.77
C ALA A 64 -9.71 -12.91 8.81
N LEU A 65 -8.69 -12.18 9.32
CA LEU A 65 -7.57 -11.67 8.54
C LEU A 65 -6.27 -12.43 8.82
N THR A 66 -5.45 -12.53 7.77
CA THR A 66 -4.03 -12.88 7.87
C THR A 66 -3.20 -11.95 7.00
N LEU A 67 -1.99 -11.62 7.46
CA LEU A 67 -1.04 -10.78 6.76
C LEU A 67 0.28 -11.53 6.54
N ASP A 68 0.79 -11.51 5.32
CA ASP A 68 2.20 -11.84 5.09
C ASP A 68 2.92 -10.57 4.64
N ILE A 69 3.96 -10.20 5.37
CA ILE A 69 4.79 -9.02 5.05
C ILE A 69 5.88 -9.48 4.10
N ALA A 70 5.81 -9.04 2.83
CA ALA A 70 6.79 -9.37 1.81
C ALA A 70 8.06 -8.53 1.95
N SER A 71 7.90 -7.24 2.22
CA SER A 71 9.01 -6.31 2.43
C SER A 71 8.57 -5.08 3.23
N ILE A 72 9.51 -4.52 3.98
CA ILE A 72 9.43 -3.15 4.50
C ILE A 72 10.61 -2.40 3.90
N SER A 73 10.35 -1.24 3.34
CA SER A 73 11.34 -0.42 2.66
C SER A 73 11.09 1.05 2.95
N SER A 74 12.03 1.91 2.53
CA SER A 74 11.86 3.36 2.59
C SER A 74 11.38 3.87 3.95
N ILE A 75 11.96 3.36 5.05
CA ILE A 75 11.71 3.93 6.38
C ILE A 75 12.32 5.32 6.38
N SER A 76 11.49 6.34 6.45
CA SER A 76 11.89 7.74 6.34
C SER A 76 11.58 8.50 7.62
N GLU A 77 12.61 8.92 8.31
CA GLU A 77 12.50 9.73 9.52
C GLU A 77 12.03 11.15 9.18
N SER A 78 12.44 11.68 8.03
CA SER A 78 12.04 13.03 7.60
C SER A 78 10.56 13.11 7.23
N ASN A 79 10.02 12.06 6.63
CA ASN A 79 8.61 11.99 6.24
C ASN A 79 7.73 11.35 7.32
N MET A 80 8.33 10.77 8.38
CA MET A 80 7.64 10.02 9.43
C MET A 80 6.75 8.93 8.84
N ASP A 81 7.33 8.08 7.96
CA ASP A 81 6.59 7.01 7.29
C ASP A 81 7.50 5.82 6.92
N TYR A 82 6.87 4.74 6.55
CA TYR A 82 7.52 3.57 5.99
C TYR A 82 6.65 2.97 4.86
N THR A 83 7.30 2.28 3.93
CA THR A 83 6.59 1.59 2.85
C THR A 83 6.65 0.07 3.08
N ALA A 84 5.50 -0.59 3.03
CA ALA A 84 5.41 -2.04 3.16
C ALA A 84 4.67 -2.65 1.97
N THR A 85 5.16 -3.80 1.48
CA THR A 85 4.43 -4.66 0.56
C THR A 85 3.88 -5.83 1.36
N ILE A 86 2.57 -6.01 1.30
CA ILE A 86 1.82 -6.98 2.10
C ILE A 86 0.94 -7.87 1.22
N TYR A 87 0.77 -9.11 1.62
CA TYR A 87 -0.28 -9.99 1.14
C TYR A 87 -1.37 -10.02 2.21
N LEU A 88 -2.47 -9.35 1.94
CA LEU A 88 -3.66 -9.33 2.79
C LEU A 88 -4.59 -10.45 2.38
N ARG A 89 -4.96 -11.33 3.30
CA ARG A 89 -5.97 -12.36 3.08
C ARG A 89 -7.11 -12.16 4.06
N GLN A 90 -8.31 -12.14 3.52
CA GLN A 90 -9.55 -11.97 4.26
C GLN A 90 -10.42 -13.21 4.04
N ARG A 91 -11.03 -13.70 5.10
CA ARG A 91 -11.90 -14.87 5.07
C ARG A 91 -13.19 -14.55 5.79
N TRP A 92 -14.31 -14.79 5.12
CA TRP A 92 -15.65 -14.67 5.68
C TRP A 92 -16.57 -15.76 5.12
N THR A 93 -17.76 -15.90 5.66
CA THR A 93 -18.77 -16.84 5.16
C THR A 93 -19.96 -16.08 4.60
N ASP A 94 -20.36 -16.41 3.38
CA ASP A 94 -21.57 -15.92 2.72
C ASP A 94 -22.47 -17.10 2.36
N GLN A 95 -23.57 -17.25 3.07
CA GLN A 95 -24.51 -18.35 2.86
C GLN A 95 -25.16 -18.33 1.48
N ARG A 96 -25.17 -17.19 0.80
CA ARG A 96 -25.70 -17.05 -0.56
C ARG A 96 -24.81 -17.70 -1.62
N LEU A 97 -23.55 -18.03 -1.26
CA LEU A 97 -22.54 -18.63 -2.13
C LEU A 97 -22.27 -20.10 -1.82
N VAL A 98 -23.19 -20.76 -1.11
CA VAL A 98 -23.11 -22.20 -0.84
C VAL A 98 -23.43 -22.97 -2.12
N PHE A 99 -22.65 -23.99 -2.44
CA PHE A 99 -22.84 -24.84 -3.59
C PHE A 99 -22.55 -26.31 -3.25
N GLU A 100 -23.13 -27.22 -4.03
CA GLU A 100 -22.85 -28.63 -3.89
C GLU A 100 -21.53 -29.02 -4.55
N GLY A 101 -20.70 -29.77 -3.84
CA GLY A 101 -19.41 -30.25 -4.35
C GLY A 101 -18.31 -30.25 -3.30
N ASN A 102 -17.25 -30.98 -3.59
CA ASN A 102 -16.11 -31.13 -2.66
C ASN A 102 -14.89 -30.30 -3.06
N LYS A 103 -14.96 -29.56 -4.18
CA LYS A 103 -13.84 -28.76 -4.71
C LYS A 103 -14.11 -27.27 -4.51
N SER A 104 -13.07 -26.53 -4.14
CA SER A 104 -13.11 -25.07 -4.11
C SER A 104 -12.96 -24.50 -5.51
N PHE A 105 -13.66 -23.41 -5.81
CA PHE A 105 -13.49 -22.63 -7.04
C PHE A 105 -12.52 -21.49 -6.81
N THR A 106 -11.46 -21.43 -7.62
CA THR A 106 -10.59 -20.27 -7.69
C THR A 106 -11.05 -19.42 -8.88
N LEU A 107 -11.43 -18.17 -8.60
CA LEU A 107 -11.99 -17.27 -9.58
C LEU A 107 -10.95 -16.28 -10.06
N ASP A 108 -11.06 -15.86 -11.32
CA ASP A 108 -10.27 -14.78 -11.91
C ASP A 108 -10.49 -13.45 -11.18
N ALA A 109 -9.45 -12.62 -11.13
CA ALA A 109 -9.48 -11.32 -10.47
C ALA A 109 -10.62 -10.39 -10.92
N ARG A 110 -11.07 -10.53 -12.17
CA ARG A 110 -12.19 -9.75 -12.75
C ARG A 110 -13.55 -10.13 -12.15
N LEU A 111 -13.70 -11.37 -11.70
CA LEU A 111 -14.96 -11.87 -11.09
C LEU A 111 -15.18 -11.34 -9.67
N VAL A 112 -14.16 -10.76 -9.04
CA VAL A 112 -14.29 -10.05 -7.76
C VAL A 112 -15.38 -8.98 -7.81
N GLU A 113 -15.53 -8.33 -8.96
CA GLU A 113 -16.49 -7.24 -9.16
C GLU A 113 -17.97 -7.68 -9.08
N PHE A 114 -18.24 -8.98 -9.16
CA PHE A 114 -19.60 -9.54 -9.06
C PHE A 114 -19.95 -9.98 -7.66
N LEU A 115 -18.99 -10.01 -6.74
CA LEU A 115 -19.17 -10.47 -5.38
C LEU A 115 -19.08 -9.30 -4.39
N TRP A 116 -19.73 -9.47 -3.24
CA TRP A 116 -19.51 -8.59 -2.11
C TRP A 116 -18.11 -8.85 -1.53
N VAL A 117 -17.37 -7.81 -1.29
CA VAL A 117 -16.07 -7.85 -0.61
C VAL A 117 -16.04 -6.81 0.50
N PRO A 118 -15.34 -7.07 1.61
CA PRO A 118 -15.18 -6.08 2.67
C PRO A 118 -14.45 -4.83 2.15
N ASP A 119 -14.85 -3.68 2.63
CA ASP A 119 -14.27 -2.36 2.32
C ASP A 119 -13.07 -2.02 3.21
N THR A 120 -12.24 -3.01 3.49
CA THR A 120 -11.07 -2.88 4.37
C THR A 120 -10.07 -1.87 3.84
N TYR A 121 -9.68 -0.92 4.66
CA TYR A 121 -8.65 0.05 4.34
C TYR A 121 -7.54 0.08 5.40
N ILE A 122 -6.40 0.67 5.05
CA ILE A 122 -5.26 0.86 5.94
C ILE A 122 -5.35 2.26 6.52
N VAL A 123 -5.57 2.34 7.81
CA VAL A 123 -5.61 3.61 8.56
C VAL A 123 -4.28 4.31 8.42
N GLU A 124 -4.14 5.57 8.37
CA GLU A 124 -2.87 6.32 8.25
C GLU A 124 -2.07 6.03 6.95
N SER A 125 -2.68 5.38 5.95
CA SER A 125 -2.05 5.21 4.65
C SER A 125 -1.99 6.54 3.90
N LYS A 126 -0.78 6.96 3.53
CA LYS A 126 -0.54 8.15 2.70
C LYS A 126 -0.71 7.85 1.21
N LYS A 127 -0.27 6.66 0.79
CA LYS A 127 -0.33 6.18 -0.59
C LYS A 127 -0.40 4.66 -0.60
N SER A 128 -1.33 4.12 -1.36
CA SER A 128 -1.47 2.67 -1.53
C SER A 128 -1.78 2.34 -2.98
N PHE A 129 -1.28 1.22 -3.45
CA PHE A 129 -1.64 0.69 -4.77
C PHE A 129 -1.67 -0.83 -4.77
N LEU A 130 -2.52 -1.37 -5.61
CA LEU A 130 -2.61 -2.77 -5.93
C LEU A 130 -1.62 -3.10 -7.06
N HIS A 131 -0.95 -4.25 -6.99
CA HIS A 131 -0.09 -4.71 -8.07
C HIS A 131 -0.92 -5.29 -9.22
N GLU A 132 -0.63 -4.86 -10.45
CA GLU A 132 -1.43 -5.20 -11.64
C GLU A 132 -0.66 -5.95 -12.73
N VAL A 133 0.57 -6.39 -12.46
CA VAL A 133 1.40 -7.10 -13.45
C VAL A 133 1.32 -8.61 -13.18
N THR A 134 0.97 -9.41 -14.17
CA THR A 134 0.45 -9.17 -15.53
C THR A 134 -1.05 -8.88 -15.54
N VAL A 135 -1.76 -9.27 -14.48
CA VAL A 135 -3.16 -8.99 -14.16
C VAL A 135 -3.23 -8.55 -12.70
N GLY A 136 -4.35 -7.95 -12.28
CA GLY A 136 -4.53 -7.54 -10.89
C GLY A 136 -4.23 -8.67 -9.92
N ASN A 137 -3.28 -8.42 -8.99
CA ASN A 137 -2.85 -9.42 -8.00
C ASN A 137 -3.93 -9.60 -6.91
N ARG A 138 -5.09 -10.05 -7.34
CA ARG A 138 -6.28 -10.36 -6.54
C ARG A 138 -6.67 -11.82 -6.78
N LEU A 139 -7.05 -12.53 -5.74
CA LEU A 139 -7.53 -13.91 -5.80
C LEU A 139 -8.80 -14.02 -4.98
N ILE A 140 -9.85 -14.59 -5.55
CA ILE A 140 -10.99 -15.10 -4.80
C ILE A 140 -11.04 -16.62 -4.92
N ARG A 141 -11.25 -17.27 -3.79
CA ARG A 141 -11.54 -18.70 -3.72
C ARG A 141 -12.82 -18.91 -2.93
N LEU A 142 -13.77 -19.60 -3.56
CA LEU A 142 -15.02 -20.00 -2.95
C LEU A 142 -14.93 -21.45 -2.52
N PHE A 143 -15.37 -21.73 -1.30
CA PHE A 143 -15.50 -23.08 -0.76
C PHE A 143 -16.97 -23.49 -0.76
N SER A 144 -17.23 -24.79 -0.85
CA SER A 144 -18.60 -25.32 -0.93
C SER A 144 -19.51 -24.92 0.24
N ASN A 145 -18.93 -24.69 1.40
CA ASN A 145 -19.63 -24.23 2.60
C ASN A 145 -19.94 -22.72 2.61
N GLY A 146 -19.79 -22.03 1.49
CA GLY A 146 -19.98 -20.57 1.39
C GLY A 146 -18.84 -19.72 1.97
N THR A 147 -17.72 -20.33 2.40
CA THR A 147 -16.57 -19.57 2.84
C THR A 147 -15.87 -18.94 1.62
N VAL A 148 -15.60 -17.65 1.71
CA VAL A 148 -14.87 -16.87 0.73
C VAL A 148 -13.48 -16.54 1.26
N LEU A 149 -12.45 -16.80 0.48
CA LEU A 149 -11.08 -16.36 0.73
C LEU A 149 -10.71 -15.31 -0.33
N TYR A 150 -10.48 -14.10 0.09
CA TYR A 150 -10.03 -12.99 -0.75
C TYR A 150 -8.61 -12.60 -0.41
N ALA A 151 -7.72 -12.64 -1.38
CA ALA A 151 -6.31 -12.31 -1.21
C ALA A 151 -5.89 -11.18 -2.15
N LEU A 152 -5.09 -10.26 -1.62
CA LEU A 152 -4.60 -9.05 -2.30
C LEU A 152 -3.10 -8.89 -2.06
N ARG A 153 -2.38 -8.40 -3.07
CA ARG A 153 -1.03 -7.89 -2.90
C ARG A 153 -1.04 -6.37 -3.00
N ILE A 154 -0.70 -5.70 -1.92
CA ILE A 154 -0.77 -4.23 -1.79
C ILE A 154 0.59 -3.71 -1.37
N THR A 155 1.04 -2.61 -1.98
CA THR A 155 2.12 -1.79 -1.44
C THR A 155 1.53 -0.50 -0.89
N THR A 156 1.89 -0.19 0.35
CA THR A 156 1.36 0.97 1.06
C THR A 156 2.46 1.73 1.77
N THR A 157 2.38 3.06 1.73
CA THR A 157 3.19 3.96 2.55
C THR A 157 2.33 4.42 3.72
N VAL A 158 2.74 4.07 4.92
CA VAL A 158 1.99 4.29 6.16
C VAL A 158 2.74 5.26 7.05
N ALA A 159 2.02 6.20 7.65
CA ALA A 159 2.59 7.11 8.63
C ALA A 159 3.02 6.35 9.90
N CYS A 160 4.17 6.72 10.43
CA CYS A 160 4.71 6.21 11.69
C CYS A 160 5.40 7.35 12.41
N ASN A 161 4.81 7.82 13.49
CA ASN A 161 5.40 8.85 14.33
C ASN A 161 6.62 8.30 15.04
N MET A 162 7.80 8.85 14.76
CA MET A 162 9.08 8.40 15.28
C MET A 162 9.60 9.39 16.31
N ASP A 163 10.12 8.87 17.44
CA ASP A 163 10.84 9.68 18.42
C ASP A 163 12.34 9.62 18.14
N LEU A 164 12.90 10.71 17.66
CA LEU A 164 14.30 10.83 17.27
C LEU A 164 15.18 11.42 18.38
N SER A 165 14.66 11.59 19.60
CA SER A 165 15.41 12.18 20.73
C SER A 165 16.71 11.44 21.07
N LYS A 166 16.75 10.13 20.83
CA LYS A 166 17.91 9.24 21.08
C LYS A 166 18.64 8.82 19.81
N TYR A 167 18.37 9.49 18.69
CA TYR A 167 19.01 9.18 17.42
C TYR A 167 20.55 9.25 17.53
N PRO A 168 21.34 8.29 16.99
CA PRO A 168 20.92 7.09 16.23
C PRO A 168 20.75 5.81 17.09
N MET A 169 20.72 5.91 18.41
CA MET A 169 20.56 4.78 19.35
C MET A 169 19.09 4.61 19.75
N ASP A 170 18.20 4.72 18.79
CA ASP A 170 16.75 4.75 18.97
C ASP A 170 16.09 3.41 18.64
N THR A 171 14.94 3.21 19.24
CA THR A 171 14.01 2.14 18.90
C THR A 171 12.68 2.78 18.55
N GLN A 172 12.17 2.48 17.36
CA GLN A 172 10.93 3.04 16.83
C GLN A 172 9.81 2.01 16.90
N THR A 173 8.62 2.45 17.22
CA THR A 173 7.42 1.60 17.26
C THR A 173 6.46 2.04 16.16
N CYS A 174 6.32 1.22 15.14
CA CYS A 174 5.40 1.47 14.06
C CYS A 174 4.19 0.54 14.11
N LYS A 175 3.08 1.00 13.56
CA LYS A 175 1.81 0.26 13.51
C LYS A 175 1.33 0.15 12.08
N LEU A 176 0.67 -0.96 11.77
CA LEU A 176 -0.17 -1.14 10.59
C LEU A 176 -1.58 -1.42 11.08
N GLN A 177 -2.53 -0.57 10.74
CA GLN A 177 -3.89 -0.64 11.23
C GLN A 177 -4.86 -0.88 10.08
N LEU A 178 -5.78 -1.83 10.26
CA LEU A 178 -6.79 -2.22 9.30
C LEU A 178 -8.18 -2.05 9.91
N GLU A 179 -9.09 -1.46 9.16
CA GLU A 179 -10.44 -1.14 9.60
C GLU A 179 -11.39 -1.15 8.40
N SER A 180 -12.69 -1.29 8.61
CA SER A 180 -13.70 -1.04 7.58
C SER A 180 -13.93 0.46 7.44
N TRP A 181 -14.17 0.92 6.20
CA TRP A 181 -14.49 2.32 5.95
C TRP A 181 -15.95 2.67 6.27
N GLY A 182 -16.89 1.84 5.83
CA GLY A 182 -18.31 2.13 5.90
C GLY A 182 -19.11 1.26 6.86
N TYR A 183 -18.60 0.07 7.22
CA TYR A 183 -19.32 -0.86 8.10
C TYR A 183 -18.82 -0.72 9.54
N ASP A 184 -19.74 -0.41 10.46
CA ASP A 184 -19.45 -0.39 11.89
C ASP A 184 -19.34 -1.81 12.49
N GLY A 185 -19.04 -1.91 13.79
CA GLY A 185 -18.91 -3.19 14.49
C GLY A 185 -20.20 -4.01 14.59
N ASN A 186 -21.38 -3.40 14.34
CA ASN A 186 -22.65 -4.12 14.28
C ASN A 186 -22.85 -4.80 12.92
N ASP A 187 -22.18 -4.33 11.89
CA ASP A 187 -22.26 -4.86 10.53
C ASP A 187 -21.10 -5.80 10.19
N VAL A 188 -19.89 -5.43 10.57
CA VAL A 188 -18.65 -6.18 10.26
C VAL A 188 -17.75 -6.20 11.48
N GLU A 189 -17.31 -7.38 11.85
CA GLU A 189 -16.36 -7.60 12.93
C GLU A 189 -15.09 -8.25 12.40
N PHE A 190 -13.94 -7.56 12.60
CA PHE A 190 -12.64 -8.07 12.20
C PHE A 190 -11.96 -8.85 13.32
N SER A 191 -11.31 -9.94 12.97
CA SER A 191 -10.52 -10.76 13.87
C SER A 191 -9.22 -11.24 13.22
N TRP A 192 -8.21 -11.53 14.03
CA TRP A 192 -7.03 -12.25 13.58
C TRP A 192 -7.30 -13.73 13.55
N LEU A 193 -7.10 -14.41 12.42
CA LEU A 193 -7.45 -15.83 12.24
C LEU A 193 -6.76 -16.76 13.27
N ARG A 194 -5.52 -16.41 13.66
CA ARG A 194 -4.66 -17.20 14.57
C ARG A 194 -3.93 -16.33 15.60
N GLY A 195 -4.49 -15.22 16.02
CA GLY A 195 -3.77 -14.27 16.89
C GLY A 195 -2.46 -13.79 16.25
N ASN A 196 -1.35 -13.82 16.98
CA ASN A 196 -0.05 -13.39 16.47
C ASN A 196 0.46 -14.20 15.26
N ASP A 197 0.13 -15.48 15.17
CA ASP A 197 0.51 -16.34 14.03
C ASP A 197 -0.24 -15.98 12.74
N SER A 198 -1.17 -15.03 12.79
CA SER A 198 -1.84 -14.48 11.61
C SER A 198 -0.93 -13.58 10.78
N VAL A 199 0.15 -13.08 11.37
CA VAL A 199 1.16 -12.27 10.71
C VAL A 199 2.41 -13.09 10.49
N ARG A 200 2.91 -13.07 9.25
CA ARG A 200 4.12 -13.80 8.85
C ARG A 200 5.05 -12.91 8.04
N GLY A 201 6.29 -13.35 7.92
CA GLY A 201 7.30 -12.70 7.09
C GLY A 201 8.18 -11.70 7.84
N LEU A 202 7.77 -11.16 8.99
CA LEU A 202 8.55 -10.20 9.77
C LEU A 202 9.81 -10.83 10.37
N GLU A 203 9.77 -12.10 10.76
CA GLU A 203 10.89 -12.80 11.41
C GLU A 203 12.12 -12.94 10.51
N ASN A 204 11.90 -13.13 9.22
CA ASN A 204 12.96 -13.34 8.24
C ASN A 204 13.34 -12.05 7.49
N LEU A 205 12.67 -10.94 7.80
CA LEU A 205 12.86 -9.70 7.09
C LEU A 205 14.16 -9.01 7.52
N ARG A 206 15.04 -8.77 6.54
CA ARG A 206 16.29 -8.03 6.75
C ARG A 206 16.14 -6.62 6.22
N LEU A 207 16.33 -5.66 7.11
CA LEU A 207 16.34 -4.24 6.79
C LEU A 207 17.78 -3.73 6.82
N ALA A 208 18.10 -2.78 5.94
CA ALA A 208 19.47 -2.27 5.83
C ALA A 208 19.96 -1.56 7.11
N GLN A 209 19.10 -0.75 7.71
CA GLN A 209 19.45 0.11 8.84
C GLN A 209 18.75 -0.27 10.15
N TYR A 210 17.79 -1.20 10.11
CA TYR A 210 16.98 -1.57 11.25
C TYR A 210 16.93 -3.09 11.44
N THR A 211 16.65 -3.50 12.66
CA THR A 211 16.34 -4.88 13.03
C THR A 211 14.98 -4.91 13.69
N ILE A 212 14.10 -5.81 13.27
CA ILE A 212 12.80 -6.01 13.93
C ILE A 212 13.07 -6.80 15.21
N GLN A 213 12.73 -6.21 16.37
CA GLN A 213 12.94 -6.86 17.66
C GLN A 213 11.78 -7.76 18.03
N ARG A 214 10.58 -7.24 17.92
CA ARG A 214 9.35 -7.95 18.27
C ARG A 214 8.17 -7.35 17.53
N TYR A 215 7.14 -8.15 17.38
CA TYR A 215 5.85 -7.71 16.86
C TYR A 215 4.73 -8.44 17.60
N PHE A 216 3.56 -7.83 17.62
CA PHE A 216 2.36 -8.39 18.21
C PHE A 216 1.11 -7.83 17.53
N THR A 217 0.06 -8.60 17.60
CA THR A 217 -1.24 -8.26 17.02
C THR A 217 -2.22 -7.92 18.11
N LEU A 218 -3.03 -6.90 17.88
CA LEU A 218 -4.08 -6.45 18.79
C LEU A 218 -5.39 -6.29 18.00
N VAL A 219 -6.49 -6.44 18.72
CA VAL A 219 -7.82 -6.04 18.25
C VAL A 219 -8.27 -4.90 19.16
N THR A 220 -8.60 -3.77 18.56
CA THR A 220 -9.03 -2.57 19.28
C THR A 220 -10.35 -2.09 18.70
N SER A 221 -11.06 -1.26 19.43
CA SER A 221 -12.25 -0.55 18.94
C SER A 221 -11.90 0.90 18.71
N SER A 222 -12.29 1.42 17.55
CA SER A 222 -12.17 2.83 17.19
C SER A 222 -13.54 3.48 17.23
N ARG A 223 -13.71 4.45 18.11
CA ARG A 223 -14.93 5.24 18.16
C ARG A 223 -14.82 6.44 17.24
N GLN A 224 -15.68 6.51 16.24
CA GLN A 224 -15.81 7.61 15.31
C GLN A 224 -17.21 8.26 15.45
N GLU A 225 -17.44 9.37 14.81
CA GLU A 225 -18.78 10.03 14.81
C GLU A 225 -19.85 9.14 14.17
N THR A 226 -19.45 8.29 13.21
CA THR A 226 -20.34 7.39 12.46
C THR A 226 -20.60 6.05 13.16
N GLY A 227 -19.89 5.73 14.25
CA GLY A 227 -20.08 4.49 14.99
C GLY A 227 -18.80 3.95 15.64
N ASN A 228 -18.88 2.72 16.13
CA ASN A 228 -17.74 1.99 16.68
C ASN A 228 -17.24 0.97 15.65
N TYR A 229 -15.97 1.08 15.31
CA TYR A 229 -15.35 0.23 14.29
C TYR A 229 -14.37 -0.74 14.94
N THR A 230 -14.37 -1.99 14.47
CA THR A 230 -13.36 -2.96 14.87
C THR A 230 -12.09 -2.70 14.10
N ARG A 231 -10.99 -2.49 14.82
CA ARG A 231 -9.68 -2.18 14.26
C ARG A 231 -8.67 -3.26 14.61
N LEU A 232 -8.04 -3.81 13.59
CA LEU A 232 -6.90 -4.72 13.73
C LEU A 232 -5.61 -3.94 13.69
N VAL A 233 -4.73 -4.17 14.66
CA VAL A 233 -3.44 -3.48 14.78
C VAL A 233 -2.34 -4.52 14.77
N LEU A 234 -1.40 -4.38 13.84
CA LEU A 234 -0.09 -5.00 13.88
C LEU A 234 0.89 -3.95 14.37
N GLN A 235 1.51 -4.16 15.52
CA GLN A 235 2.57 -3.29 16.06
C GLN A 235 3.90 -4.02 15.99
N PHE A 236 4.95 -3.32 15.54
CA PHE A 236 6.30 -3.87 15.46
C PHE A 236 7.33 -2.84 15.89
N GLU A 237 8.39 -3.33 16.52
CA GLU A 237 9.49 -2.51 17.03
C GLU A 237 10.71 -2.65 16.16
N LEU A 238 11.23 -1.51 15.73
CA LEU A 238 12.40 -1.35 14.87
C LEU A 238 13.54 -0.78 15.70
N ARG A 239 14.61 -1.53 15.87
CA ARG A 239 15.85 -1.05 16.48
C ARG A 239 16.83 -0.68 15.40
N ARG A 240 17.39 0.53 15.48
CA ARG A 240 18.36 1.02 14.52
C ARG A 240 19.72 0.33 14.71
N ASN A 241 20.37 0.00 13.59
CA ASN A 241 21.73 -0.55 13.59
C ASN A 241 22.75 0.59 13.72
N VAL A 242 23.25 0.80 14.94
CA VAL A 242 24.16 1.88 15.27
C VAL A 242 25.51 1.73 14.56
N LEU A 243 25.97 0.50 14.30
CA LEU A 243 27.28 0.24 13.70
C LEU A 243 27.43 0.93 12.33
N TYR A 244 26.35 0.93 11.52
CA TYR A 244 26.32 1.64 10.25
C TYR A 244 26.64 3.13 10.43
N PHE A 245 26.01 3.79 11.39
CA PHE A 245 26.22 5.23 11.67
C PHE A 245 27.59 5.53 12.27
N ILE A 246 28.12 4.63 13.10
CA ILE A 246 29.47 4.77 13.66
C ILE A 246 30.48 4.80 12.52
N LEU A 247 30.42 3.83 11.60
CA LEU A 247 31.38 3.70 10.50
C LEU A 247 31.22 4.80 9.46
N GLU A 248 30.01 5.22 9.14
CA GLU A 248 29.77 6.19 8.07
C GLU A 248 29.92 7.65 8.54
N THR A 249 29.51 7.95 9.76
CA THR A 249 29.44 9.34 10.26
C THR A 249 30.47 9.64 11.34
N TYR A 250 30.51 8.82 12.40
CA TYR A 250 31.33 9.13 13.58
C TYR A 250 32.84 8.97 13.31
N VAL A 251 33.23 7.87 12.65
CA VAL A 251 34.64 7.62 12.33
C VAL A 251 35.23 8.71 11.44
N PRO A 252 34.65 9.07 10.27
CA PRO A 252 35.16 10.15 9.46
C PRO A 252 35.17 11.52 10.19
N SER A 253 34.14 11.79 10.99
CA SER A 253 34.09 13.06 11.75
C SER A 253 35.19 13.12 12.80
N THR A 254 35.47 12.00 13.49
CA THR A 254 36.57 11.91 14.46
C THR A 254 37.93 12.13 13.79
N PHE A 255 38.14 11.52 12.59
CA PHE A 255 39.37 11.75 11.83
C PHE A 255 39.54 13.23 11.46
N LEU A 256 38.49 13.93 11.07
CA LEU A 256 38.56 15.37 10.78
C LEU A 256 38.95 16.19 12.02
N VAL A 257 38.45 15.83 13.19
CA VAL A 257 38.81 16.48 14.45
C VAL A 257 40.29 16.24 14.78
N VAL A 258 40.74 14.98 14.66
CA VAL A 258 42.16 14.61 14.90
C VAL A 258 43.09 15.34 13.93
N LEU A 259 42.78 15.38 12.64
CA LEU A 259 43.51 16.15 11.65
C LEU A 259 43.55 17.66 12.00
N SER A 260 42.47 18.19 12.56
CA SER A 260 42.43 19.57 13.06
C SER A 260 43.44 19.77 14.20
N TRP A 261 43.59 18.78 15.10
CA TRP A 261 44.61 18.87 16.18
C TRP A 261 46.04 18.82 15.66
N VAL A 262 46.26 17.96 14.62
CA VAL A 262 47.58 17.91 13.98
C VAL A 262 48.02 19.31 13.43
N SER A 263 47.06 20.12 12.97
CA SER A 263 47.33 21.46 12.48
C SER A 263 47.99 22.39 13.55
N PHE A 264 47.83 22.12 14.83
CA PHE A 264 48.49 22.90 15.91
C PHE A 264 49.97 22.52 16.09
N TRP A 265 50.40 21.34 15.62
CA TRP A 265 51.80 20.91 15.68
C TRP A 265 52.61 21.37 14.49
N ILE A 266 51.94 21.88 13.43
CA ILE A 266 52.64 22.46 12.26
C ILE A 266 53.10 23.85 12.59
N SER A 267 54.37 24.19 12.21
CA SER A 267 54.95 25.47 12.44
C SER A 267 54.10 26.63 11.90
N LEU A 268 54.11 27.77 12.59
CA LEU A 268 53.31 28.95 12.23
C LEU A 268 53.63 29.50 10.83
N ASP A 269 54.86 29.29 10.36
CA ASP A 269 55.34 29.75 9.07
C ASP A 269 54.79 28.93 7.88
N SER A 270 54.21 27.76 8.13
CA SER A 270 53.65 26.86 7.10
C SER A 270 52.18 27.16 6.84
N VAL A 271 51.84 28.40 6.48
CA VAL A 271 50.46 28.83 6.21
C VAL A 271 49.73 27.94 5.17
N PRO A 272 50.33 27.57 4.01
CA PRO A 272 49.64 26.75 3.01
C PRO A 272 49.26 25.37 3.52
N ALA A 273 50.08 24.71 4.32
CA ALA A 273 49.80 23.40 4.88
C ALA A 273 48.63 23.44 5.90
N ARG A 274 48.56 24.51 6.69
CA ARG A 274 47.48 24.72 7.67
C ARG A 274 46.13 25.03 7.01
N THR A 275 46.15 25.84 5.91
CA THR A 275 44.91 26.14 5.16
C THR A 275 44.38 24.90 4.46
N CYS A 276 45.21 24.07 3.80
CA CYS A 276 44.79 22.84 3.16
C CYS A 276 44.09 21.87 4.14
N ILE A 277 44.55 21.76 5.37
CA ILE A 277 43.90 20.93 6.42
C ILE A 277 42.61 21.59 6.91
N GLY A 278 42.52 22.92 6.92
CA GLY A 278 41.36 23.69 7.32
C GLY A 278 40.23 23.67 6.28
N ASP A 279 40.57 23.78 4.99
CA ASP A 279 39.59 23.82 3.88
C ASP A 279 38.88 22.48 3.66
N GLY A 280 39.48 21.34 4.02
CA GLY A 280 38.83 20.04 4.05
C GLY A 280 37.58 19.99 4.94
N LYS A 281 37.37 20.98 5.81
CA LYS A 281 36.18 21.12 6.65
C LYS A 281 34.99 21.79 5.95
N GLY A 282 35.26 22.67 4.96
CA GLY A 282 34.22 23.47 4.28
C GLY A 282 33.40 22.64 3.29
N SER A 283 34.04 21.70 2.60
CA SER A 283 33.41 20.93 1.51
C SER A 283 32.35 19.91 1.98
N ARG A 284 32.37 19.49 3.24
CA ARG A 284 31.39 18.51 3.77
C ARG A 284 30.14 19.11 4.42
N ARG A 285 30.12 20.41 4.70
CA ARG A 285 28.92 21.07 5.24
C ARG A 285 27.76 21.16 4.24
N SER A 286 28.05 21.04 2.95
CA SER A 286 27.03 21.11 1.89
C SER A 286 26.31 19.80 1.61
N GLN A 287 26.67 18.69 2.25
CA GLN A 287 26.08 17.38 1.98
C GLN A 287 24.99 16.93 3.00
N TYR A 288 24.72 17.76 4.02
CA TYR A 288 23.77 17.44 5.10
C TYR A 288 22.60 18.43 5.24
N TYR A 289 22.22 19.12 4.14
CA TYR A 289 20.98 19.90 4.05
C TYR A 289 20.05 19.31 2.98
#